data_970ceda744c788b8bdb3fb7d376b2b04
#
_entry.id   970ceda744c788b8bdb3fb7d376b2b04
#
_cell.length_a   1.000
_cell.length_b   1.000
_cell.length_c   1.000
_cell.angle_alpha   90.00
_cell.angle_beta   90.00
_cell.angle_gamma   90.00
#
_symmetry.space_group_name_H-M   'P 1'
#
loop_
_entity.id
_entity.type
_entity.pdbx_description
1 polymer ?
#
loop_
_entity_poly.entity_id
_entity_poly.type
_entity_poly.pdbx_seq_one_letter_code
_entity_poly.pdbx_strand_id
1 'polypeptide(L)'
;HPRRRRRRKKFPLVPVLAVSLATIVVICTVISHVAGGQLGKLARDHTPRWVDKQIIEINGAGRRGEKLEAVNDIVIHYVGNPGTTAQQNHDFYDQPTTTVSSHFLIGLDGEIIQCIPLDEKSSASNDRNIDTLSIEVCHPDETGKFNQASYDSLVKLTAWLCDYTGIGRDQVIRHYDITGKLCPLYFVEHEDAWNQFLQDVADY
;
A
#
# COMPACT_ATOMS: atom_id res chain seq x y z
N HIS A 1 15.10 57.91 46.96
CA HIS A 1 14.35 57.45 45.75
C HIS A 1 13.87 56.01 45.97
N PRO A 2 12.50 55.75 45.91
CA PRO A 2 11.96 54.40 46.06
C PRO A 2 12.03 53.65 44.73
N ARG A 3 12.65 52.44 44.71
CA ARG A 3 12.71 51.54 43.58
C ARG A 3 11.31 50.92 43.31
N ARG A 4 10.69 51.29 42.19
CA ARG A 4 9.44 50.66 41.68
C ARG A 4 9.72 49.17 41.33
N ARG A 5 9.17 48.22 42.12
CA ARG A 5 9.11 46.80 41.79
C ARG A 5 8.18 46.59 40.58
N ARG A 6 8.72 46.18 39.41
CA ARG A 6 7.96 45.73 38.25
C ARG A 6 7.25 44.42 38.63
N ARG A 7 5.92 44.45 38.74
CA ARG A 7 5.10 43.22 38.79
C ARG A 7 5.23 42.47 37.47
N ARG A 8 5.84 41.28 37.46
CA ARG A 8 5.77 40.33 36.32
C ARG A 8 4.33 39.84 36.23
N LYS A 9 3.65 40.11 35.09
CA LYS A 9 2.38 39.50 34.74
C LYS A 9 2.63 37.97 34.54
N LYS A 10 2.01 37.17 35.40
CA LYS A 10 1.97 35.71 35.17
C LYS A 10 0.94 35.48 34.07
N PHE A 11 1.38 35.02 32.91
CA PHE A 11 0.48 34.50 31.87
C PHE A 11 -0.12 33.18 32.37
N PRO A 12 -1.45 32.98 32.22
CA PRO A 12 -2.07 31.73 32.64
C PRO A 12 -1.67 30.63 31.66
N LEU A 13 -0.82 29.70 32.09
CA LEU A 13 -0.39 28.52 31.32
C LEU A 13 -1.52 27.50 31.06
N VAL A 14 -2.55 27.54 31.91
CA VAL A 14 -3.66 26.57 31.89
C VAL A 14 -4.50 26.59 30.60
N PRO A 15 -4.88 27.73 29.99
CA PRO A 15 -5.69 27.69 28.77
C PRO A 15 -4.96 27.21 27.53
N VAL A 16 -3.63 27.37 27.43
CA VAL A 16 -2.84 26.94 26.27
C VAL A 16 -2.71 25.42 26.25
N LEU A 17 -2.51 24.79 27.41
CA LEU A 17 -2.45 23.31 27.54
C LEU A 17 -3.81 22.66 27.26
N ALA A 18 -4.91 23.27 27.71
CA ALA A 18 -6.26 22.75 27.46
C ALA A 18 -6.65 22.82 25.97
N VAL A 19 -6.29 23.88 25.26
CA VAL A 19 -6.54 24.03 23.82
C VAL A 19 -5.71 23.01 23.04
N SER A 20 -4.43 22.80 23.40
CA SER A 20 -3.59 21.83 22.71
C SER A 20 -4.06 20.38 22.89
N LEU A 21 -4.52 20.01 24.09
CA LEU A 21 -5.08 18.68 24.35
C LEU A 21 -6.38 18.44 23.59
N ALA A 22 -7.28 19.40 23.57
CA ALA A 22 -8.53 19.32 22.81
C ALA A 22 -8.27 19.19 21.29
N THR A 23 -7.30 19.91 20.76
CA THR A 23 -6.91 19.83 19.35
C THR A 23 -6.34 18.46 19.02
N ILE A 24 -5.48 17.90 19.87
CA ILE A 24 -4.92 16.55 19.70
C ILE A 24 -6.04 15.49 19.72
N VAL A 25 -6.97 15.56 20.65
CA VAL A 25 -8.11 14.64 20.74
C VAL A 25 -8.98 14.72 19.49
N VAL A 26 -9.29 15.92 18.99
CA VAL A 26 -10.07 16.09 17.75
C VAL A 26 -9.32 15.50 16.54
N ILE A 27 -8.03 15.77 16.42
CA ILE A 27 -7.21 15.19 15.33
C ILE A 27 -7.21 13.66 15.41
N CYS A 28 -6.98 13.08 16.57
CA CYS A 28 -6.99 11.63 16.76
C CYS A 28 -8.36 11.01 16.43
N THR A 29 -9.47 11.64 16.83
CA THR A 29 -10.82 11.15 16.54
C THR A 29 -11.16 11.25 15.05
N VAL A 30 -10.74 12.31 14.35
CA VAL A 30 -10.92 12.45 12.90
C VAL A 30 -10.11 11.39 12.16
N ILE A 31 -8.83 11.19 12.51
CA ILE A 31 -7.99 10.17 11.90
C ILE A 31 -8.58 8.77 12.10
N SER A 32 -9.02 8.44 13.31
CA SER A 32 -9.66 7.14 13.61
C SER A 32 -10.97 6.94 12.82
N HIS A 33 -11.76 8.01 12.63
CA HIS A 33 -13.00 7.94 11.85
C HIS A 33 -12.74 7.75 10.36
N VAL A 34 -11.74 8.43 9.81
CA VAL A 34 -11.34 8.30 8.40
C VAL A 34 -10.78 6.90 8.14
N ALA A 35 -9.88 6.41 8.97
CA ALA A 35 -9.31 5.06 8.85
C ALA A 35 -10.39 3.98 9.00
N GLY A 36 -11.29 4.09 9.98
CA GLY A 36 -12.41 3.16 10.15
C GLY A 36 -13.38 3.16 8.97
N GLY A 37 -13.60 4.31 8.33
CA GLY A 37 -14.41 4.43 7.11
C GLY A 37 -13.75 3.75 5.91
N GLN A 38 -12.43 3.92 5.73
CA GLN A 38 -11.64 3.28 4.68
C GLN A 38 -11.62 1.76 4.84
N LEU A 39 -11.24 1.24 6.01
CA LEU A 39 -11.18 -0.20 6.28
C LEU A 39 -12.57 -0.85 6.18
N GLY A 40 -13.64 -0.18 6.63
CA GLY A 40 -15.00 -0.65 6.47
C GLY A 40 -15.45 -0.72 5.01
N LYS A 41 -14.90 0.11 4.11
CA LYS A 41 -15.10 0.02 2.67
C LYS A 41 -14.34 -1.17 2.09
N LEU A 42 -13.09 -1.38 2.50
CA LEU A 42 -12.24 -2.49 2.05
C LEU A 42 -12.80 -3.86 2.48
N ALA A 43 -13.36 -3.96 3.69
CA ALA A 43 -13.99 -5.18 4.18
C ALA A 43 -15.19 -5.64 3.35
N ARG A 44 -15.84 -4.74 2.60
CA ARG A 44 -16.91 -5.08 1.64
C ARG A 44 -16.41 -5.66 0.34
N ASP A 45 -15.11 -5.51 0.06
CA ASP A 45 -14.37 -6.10 -1.05
C ASP A 45 -15.10 -6.03 -2.40
N HIS A 46 -15.35 -4.81 -2.86
CA HIS A 46 -15.95 -4.54 -4.16
C HIS A 46 -14.91 -4.56 -5.30
N THR A 47 -14.13 -5.63 -5.37
CA THR A 47 -13.15 -5.83 -6.43
C THR A 47 -13.85 -5.91 -7.79
N PRO A 48 -13.36 -5.20 -8.83
CA PRO A 48 -13.97 -5.18 -10.16
C PRO A 48 -13.99 -6.57 -10.82
N ARG A 49 -14.96 -6.80 -11.70
CA ARG A 49 -15.12 -8.07 -12.42
C ARG A 49 -13.96 -8.45 -13.37
N TRP A 50 -13.08 -7.49 -13.69
CA TRP A 50 -11.89 -7.75 -14.50
C TRP A 50 -10.71 -8.24 -13.67
N VAL A 51 -10.85 -8.35 -12.34
CA VAL A 51 -9.93 -9.03 -11.44
C VAL A 51 -10.46 -10.43 -11.15
N ASP A 52 -9.64 -11.43 -11.35
CA ASP A 52 -9.95 -12.80 -10.94
C ASP A 52 -9.70 -12.98 -9.45
N LYS A 53 -10.72 -13.29 -8.70
CA LYS A 53 -10.63 -13.42 -7.24
C LYS A 53 -10.31 -14.85 -6.86
N GLN A 54 -9.04 -15.11 -6.55
CA GLN A 54 -8.53 -16.39 -6.07
C GLN A 54 -7.86 -16.19 -4.71
N ILE A 55 -8.68 -16.07 -3.68
CA ILE A 55 -8.17 -15.81 -2.31
C ILE A 55 -7.49 -17.07 -1.78
N ILE A 56 -6.19 -16.97 -1.44
CA ILE A 56 -5.42 -18.06 -0.87
C ILE A 56 -5.95 -18.43 0.53
N GLU A 57 -5.74 -19.66 0.94
CA GLU A 57 -6.14 -20.15 2.26
C GLU A 57 -5.38 -19.44 3.39
N ILE A 58 -5.93 -19.43 4.60
CA ILE A 58 -5.18 -19.03 5.80
C ILE A 58 -4.21 -20.16 6.13
N ASN A 59 -2.96 -20.00 5.67
CA ASN A 59 -1.96 -21.07 5.66
C ASN A 59 -0.70 -20.77 6.49
N GLY A 60 -0.77 -19.82 7.41
CA GLY A 60 0.36 -19.47 8.28
C GLY A 60 1.01 -18.14 7.89
N ALA A 61 2.30 -18.12 7.54
CA ALA A 61 3.03 -16.88 7.36
C ALA A 61 2.68 -16.12 6.07
N GLY A 62 2.24 -16.80 5.02
CA GLY A 62 1.78 -16.19 3.77
C GLY A 62 0.49 -15.40 3.94
N ARG A 63 -0.52 -16.01 4.56
CA ARG A 63 -1.77 -15.35 4.94
C ARG A 63 -2.17 -15.76 6.35
N ARG A 64 -2.20 -14.79 7.27
CA ARG A 64 -2.54 -15.01 8.69
C ARG A 64 -3.98 -14.66 9.01
N GLY A 65 -4.72 -14.04 8.10
CA GLY A 65 -6.07 -13.51 8.34
C GLY A 65 -6.09 -12.28 9.25
N GLU A 66 -4.93 -11.64 9.45
CA GLU A 66 -4.82 -10.42 10.26
C GLU A 66 -5.30 -9.20 9.48
N LYS A 67 -6.06 -8.32 10.15
CA LYS A 67 -6.60 -7.12 9.51
C LYS A 67 -5.55 -6.01 9.42
N LEU A 68 -5.65 -5.21 8.34
CA LEU A 68 -4.92 -3.96 8.21
C LEU A 68 -5.32 -2.97 9.31
N GLU A 69 -4.38 -2.13 9.71
CA GLU A 69 -4.62 -1.03 10.66
C GLU A 69 -5.02 0.27 9.96
N ALA A 70 -4.54 0.43 8.72
CA ALA A 70 -4.85 1.52 7.81
C ALA A 70 -4.50 1.08 6.38
N VAL A 71 -4.74 1.94 5.37
CA VAL A 71 -4.08 1.87 4.07
C VAL A 71 -3.49 3.25 3.79
N ASN A 72 -2.18 3.35 3.91
CA ASN A 72 -1.44 4.59 3.71
C ASN A 72 -0.75 4.64 2.35
N ASP A 73 -0.32 3.49 1.81
CA ASP A 73 0.36 3.42 0.52
C ASP A 73 -0.04 2.19 -0.28
N ILE A 74 0.13 2.28 -1.59
CA ILE A 74 0.10 1.16 -2.53
C ILE A 74 1.54 0.86 -2.93
N VAL A 75 1.99 -0.37 -2.69
CA VAL A 75 3.38 -0.78 -2.91
C VAL A 75 3.50 -1.63 -4.15
N ILE A 76 4.34 -1.20 -5.09
CA ILE A 76 4.62 -1.92 -6.32
C ILE A 76 5.85 -2.80 -6.11
N HIS A 77 5.71 -4.07 -6.53
CA HIS A 77 6.74 -5.09 -6.50
C HIS A 77 6.87 -5.75 -7.89
N TYR A 78 7.89 -6.57 -8.04
CA TYR A 78 8.02 -7.54 -9.13
C TYR A 78 8.31 -8.92 -8.53
N VAL A 79 7.83 -9.98 -9.15
CA VAL A 79 7.93 -11.34 -8.58
C VAL A 79 9.39 -11.83 -8.46
N GLY A 80 10.34 -11.22 -9.18
CA GLY A 80 11.76 -11.58 -9.12
C GLY A 80 12.09 -13.00 -9.63
N ASN A 81 11.16 -13.59 -10.39
CA ASN A 81 11.28 -14.91 -11.00
C ASN A 81 10.81 -14.83 -12.46
N PRO A 82 11.72 -14.54 -13.42
CA PRO A 82 11.37 -14.26 -14.80
C PRO A 82 10.58 -15.35 -15.47
N GLY A 83 9.60 -14.97 -16.30
CA GLY A 83 8.81 -15.88 -17.12
C GLY A 83 7.76 -16.70 -16.36
N THR A 84 7.60 -16.51 -15.04
CA THR A 84 6.52 -17.16 -14.29
C THR A 84 5.18 -16.45 -14.54
N THR A 85 4.09 -17.24 -14.52
CA THR A 85 2.72 -16.72 -14.67
C THR A 85 2.15 -16.25 -13.34
N ALA A 86 1.09 -15.44 -13.38
CA ALA A 86 0.34 -15.05 -12.17
C ALA A 86 -0.18 -16.29 -11.43
N GLN A 87 -0.69 -17.30 -12.14
CA GLN A 87 -1.20 -18.53 -11.52
C GLN A 87 -0.10 -19.32 -10.79
N GLN A 88 1.09 -19.45 -11.38
CA GLN A 88 2.21 -20.13 -10.71
C GLN A 88 2.62 -19.42 -9.42
N ASN A 89 2.63 -18.09 -9.41
CA ASN A 89 2.93 -17.31 -8.22
C ASN A 89 1.79 -17.38 -7.19
N HIS A 90 0.53 -17.38 -7.63
CA HIS A 90 -0.62 -17.62 -6.76
C HIS A 90 -0.52 -18.99 -6.07
N ASP A 91 -0.28 -20.06 -6.84
CA ASP A 91 -0.17 -21.42 -6.31
C ASP A 91 1.01 -21.57 -5.35
N PHE A 92 2.08 -20.80 -5.56
CA PHE A 92 3.19 -20.70 -4.62
C PHE A 92 2.76 -20.00 -3.32
N TYR A 93 1.98 -18.93 -3.39
CA TYR A 93 1.48 -18.22 -2.19
C TYR A 93 0.54 -19.10 -1.36
N ASP A 94 -0.24 -19.96 -2.00
CA ASP A 94 -1.22 -20.82 -1.34
C ASP A 94 -0.61 -22.06 -0.64
N GLN A 95 0.74 -22.23 -0.72
CA GLN A 95 1.41 -23.33 -0.04
C GLN A 95 1.61 -23.05 1.45
N PRO A 96 1.43 -24.07 2.34
CA PRO A 96 1.56 -23.90 3.80
C PRO A 96 2.98 -23.49 4.24
N THR A 97 3.98 -23.71 3.41
CA THR A 97 5.39 -23.39 3.70
C THR A 97 5.80 -21.99 3.26
N THR A 98 4.95 -21.30 2.50
CA THR A 98 5.24 -19.97 1.98
C THR A 98 5.16 -18.91 3.08
N THR A 99 6.08 -17.96 3.03
CA THR A 99 6.16 -16.83 3.97
C THR A 99 5.88 -15.49 3.32
N VAL A 100 5.55 -15.50 2.03
CA VAL A 100 5.29 -14.30 1.22
C VAL A 100 3.92 -14.37 0.56
N SER A 101 3.32 -13.22 0.33
CA SER A 101 2.10 -13.05 -0.43
C SER A 101 1.93 -11.58 -0.82
N SER A 102 1.04 -11.30 -1.78
CA SER A 102 0.60 -9.94 -2.12
C SER A 102 -0.92 -9.89 -2.24
N HIS A 103 -1.49 -8.69 -2.22
CA HIS A 103 -2.93 -8.54 -2.47
C HIS A 103 -3.28 -8.90 -3.90
N PHE A 104 -2.43 -8.49 -4.85
CA PHE A 104 -2.63 -8.74 -6.27
C PHE A 104 -1.38 -9.29 -6.93
N LEU A 105 -1.62 -10.14 -7.92
CA LEU A 105 -0.65 -10.59 -8.90
C LEU A 105 -1.11 -10.13 -10.29
N ILE A 106 -0.16 -9.62 -11.09
CA ILE A 106 -0.40 -9.30 -12.50
C ILE A 106 0.49 -10.20 -13.35
N GLY A 107 -0.13 -10.92 -14.27
CA GLY A 107 0.56 -11.87 -15.13
C GLY A 107 1.09 -11.26 -16.42
N LEU A 108 1.76 -12.10 -17.22
CA LEU A 108 2.41 -11.70 -18.48
C LEU A 108 1.41 -11.34 -19.58
N ASP A 109 0.20 -11.89 -19.54
CA ASP A 109 -0.88 -11.57 -20.48
C ASP A 109 -1.79 -10.44 -19.96
N GLY A 110 -1.40 -9.80 -18.84
CA GLY A 110 -2.14 -8.72 -18.20
C GLY A 110 -3.32 -9.18 -17.33
N GLU A 111 -3.45 -10.48 -17.10
CA GLU A 111 -4.42 -11.02 -16.15
C GLU A 111 -4.10 -10.57 -14.72
N ILE A 112 -5.12 -10.29 -13.92
CA ILE A 112 -4.99 -9.83 -12.54
C ILE A 112 -5.69 -10.81 -11.61
N ILE A 113 -4.93 -11.35 -10.65
CA ILE A 113 -5.44 -12.23 -9.60
C ILE A 113 -5.41 -11.49 -8.27
N GLN A 114 -6.53 -11.51 -7.53
CA GLN A 114 -6.55 -11.08 -6.13
C GLN A 114 -6.30 -12.28 -5.23
N CYS A 115 -5.24 -12.23 -4.44
CA CYS A 115 -4.81 -13.33 -3.56
C CYS A 115 -5.19 -13.11 -2.09
N ILE A 116 -5.29 -11.87 -1.64
CA ILE A 116 -5.58 -11.50 -0.24
C ILE A 116 -6.79 -10.55 -0.21
N PRO A 117 -7.73 -10.70 0.75
CA PRO A 117 -8.79 -9.73 0.97
C PRO A 117 -8.22 -8.32 1.21
N LEU A 118 -8.90 -7.29 0.70
CA LEU A 118 -8.39 -5.91 0.74
C LEU A 118 -8.25 -5.34 2.16
N ASP A 119 -8.90 -5.93 3.14
CA ASP A 119 -8.84 -5.51 4.54
C ASP A 119 -7.88 -6.36 5.40
N GLU A 120 -7.16 -7.30 4.78
CA GLU A 120 -6.18 -8.16 5.45
C GLU A 120 -4.75 -7.76 5.10
N LYS A 121 -3.81 -8.11 5.98
CA LYS A 121 -2.37 -7.94 5.77
C LYS A 121 -1.86 -8.98 4.76
N SER A 122 -1.09 -8.54 3.78
CA SER A 122 -0.24 -9.43 2.98
C SER A 122 1.14 -9.58 3.63
N SER A 123 2.01 -10.40 3.04
CA SER A 123 3.40 -10.61 3.47
C SER A 123 4.37 -10.18 2.38
N ALA A 124 4.35 -8.90 1.97
CA ALA A 124 5.14 -8.34 0.87
C ALA A 124 6.06 -7.19 1.28
N SER A 125 5.60 -6.32 2.22
CA SER A 125 6.15 -4.98 2.44
C SER A 125 6.81 -4.82 3.82
N ASN A 126 7.31 -5.91 4.39
CA ASN A 126 8.00 -5.94 5.70
C ASN A 126 7.13 -5.31 6.82
N ASP A 127 7.66 -4.37 7.59
CA ASP A 127 6.94 -3.71 8.68
C ASP A 127 5.74 -2.88 8.21
N ARG A 128 5.69 -2.54 6.90
CA ARG A 128 4.58 -1.83 6.28
C ARG A 128 3.44 -2.76 5.81
N ASN A 129 3.52 -4.07 6.08
CA ASN A 129 2.39 -4.99 5.84
C ASN A 129 1.11 -4.60 6.61
N ILE A 130 1.25 -3.82 7.67
CA ILE A 130 0.13 -3.39 8.53
C ILE A 130 -0.72 -2.28 7.90
N ASP A 131 -0.19 -1.55 6.94
CA ASP A 131 -0.79 -0.32 6.43
C ASP A 131 -0.63 -0.10 4.91
N THR A 132 -0.35 -1.16 4.15
CA THR A 132 -0.17 -1.07 2.69
C THR A 132 -0.97 -2.13 1.93
N LEU A 133 -1.36 -1.78 0.70
CA LEU A 133 -1.78 -2.74 -0.32
C LEU A 133 -0.61 -3.02 -1.26
N SER A 134 -0.38 -4.29 -1.61
CA SER A 134 0.75 -4.72 -2.42
C SER A 134 0.33 -5.32 -3.75
N ILE A 135 1.06 -4.98 -4.82
CA ILE A 135 0.89 -5.52 -6.17
C ILE A 135 2.22 -6.13 -6.61
N GLU A 136 2.23 -7.42 -6.91
CA GLU A 136 3.35 -8.14 -7.50
C GLU A 136 3.12 -8.31 -9.00
N VAL A 137 4.11 -7.97 -9.81
CA VAL A 137 4.00 -8.00 -11.27
C VAL A 137 4.98 -9.00 -11.86
N CYS A 138 4.47 -9.89 -12.71
CA CYS A 138 5.29 -10.82 -13.49
C CYS A 138 6.06 -10.06 -14.58
N HIS A 139 7.24 -10.55 -14.89
CA HIS A 139 8.13 -9.98 -15.91
C HIS A 139 8.76 -11.07 -16.78
N PRO A 140 9.01 -10.80 -18.08
CA PRO A 140 9.42 -11.83 -19.02
C PRO A 140 10.88 -12.30 -18.85
N ASP A 141 11.77 -11.43 -18.38
CA ASP A 141 13.22 -11.66 -18.38
C ASP A 141 13.92 -11.02 -17.16
N GLU A 142 15.23 -11.21 -17.06
CA GLU A 142 16.08 -10.78 -15.95
C GLU A 142 16.18 -9.25 -15.78
N THR A 143 15.76 -8.47 -16.77
CA THR A 143 15.76 -6.99 -16.64
C THR A 143 14.72 -6.50 -15.66
N GLY A 144 13.74 -7.34 -15.31
CA GLY A 144 12.61 -6.96 -14.47
C GLY A 144 11.65 -5.97 -15.13
N LYS A 145 11.83 -5.69 -16.43
CA LYS A 145 10.94 -4.80 -17.20
C LYS A 145 9.61 -5.49 -17.45
N PHE A 146 8.53 -4.82 -17.14
CA PHE A 146 7.19 -5.31 -17.45
C PHE A 146 6.94 -5.22 -18.96
N ASN A 147 6.29 -6.22 -19.52
CA ASN A 147 5.80 -6.14 -20.88
C ASN A 147 4.56 -5.20 -20.94
N GLN A 148 4.10 -4.85 -22.14
CA GLN A 148 3.04 -3.86 -22.29
C GLN A 148 1.72 -4.32 -21.62
N ALA A 149 1.35 -5.59 -21.74
CA ALA A 149 0.11 -6.11 -21.15
C ALA A 149 0.12 -6.04 -19.62
N SER A 150 1.24 -6.44 -18.98
CA SER A 150 1.42 -6.33 -17.54
C SER A 150 1.44 -4.86 -17.10
N TYR A 151 2.10 -3.99 -17.86
CA TYR A 151 2.18 -2.57 -17.56
C TYR A 151 0.81 -1.88 -17.62
N ASP A 152 0.03 -2.10 -18.68
CA ASP A 152 -1.30 -1.51 -18.84
C ASP A 152 -2.24 -1.96 -17.69
N SER A 153 -2.15 -3.23 -17.31
CA SER A 153 -2.90 -3.77 -16.18
C SER A 153 -2.44 -3.19 -14.83
N LEU A 154 -1.13 -2.93 -14.67
CA LEU A 154 -0.60 -2.30 -13.47
C LEU A 154 -1.11 -0.85 -13.34
N VAL A 155 -1.07 -0.07 -14.41
CA VAL A 155 -1.62 1.30 -14.43
C VAL A 155 -3.11 1.28 -14.04
N LYS A 156 -3.90 0.44 -14.72
CA LYS A 156 -5.34 0.31 -14.47
C LYS A 156 -5.67 -0.10 -13.03
N LEU A 157 -4.98 -1.11 -12.51
CA LEU A 157 -5.20 -1.60 -11.14
C LEU A 157 -4.82 -0.54 -10.10
N THR A 158 -3.67 0.10 -10.28
CA THR A 158 -3.17 1.12 -9.35
C THR A 158 -4.09 2.34 -9.33
N ALA A 159 -4.55 2.82 -10.49
CA ALA A 159 -5.50 3.93 -10.58
C ALA A 159 -6.82 3.58 -9.87
N TRP A 160 -7.36 2.38 -10.13
CA TRP A 160 -8.57 1.92 -9.44
C TRP A 160 -8.37 1.84 -7.92
N LEU A 161 -7.24 1.31 -7.44
CA LEU A 161 -6.94 1.24 -6.00
C LEU A 161 -6.88 2.62 -5.37
N CYS A 162 -6.22 3.59 -6.01
CA CYS A 162 -6.17 4.97 -5.54
C CYS A 162 -7.59 5.54 -5.37
N ASP A 163 -8.44 5.40 -6.36
CA ASP A 163 -9.82 5.90 -6.31
C ASP A 163 -10.68 5.14 -5.29
N TYR A 164 -10.49 3.83 -5.20
CA TYR A 164 -11.26 2.99 -4.28
C TYR A 164 -10.86 3.24 -2.83
N THR A 165 -9.58 3.42 -2.53
CA THR A 165 -9.08 3.65 -1.17
C THR A 165 -9.09 5.11 -0.76
N GLY A 166 -9.06 6.03 -1.71
CA GLY A 166 -8.86 7.47 -1.48
C GLY A 166 -7.39 7.86 -1.27
N ILE A 167 -6.45 6.96 -1.62
CA ILE A 167 -5.01 7.22 -1.57
C ILE A 167 -4.63 8.14 -2.75
N GLY A 168 -3.79 9.14 -2.47
CA GLY A 168 -3.21 9.99 -3.49
C GLY A 168 -2.19 9.25 -4.36
N ARG A 169 -1.98 9.71 -5.60
CA ARG A 169 -0.99 9.12 -6.51
C ARG A 169 0.44 9.24 -5.97
N ASP A 170 0.71 10.21 -5.14
CA ASP A 170 1.96 10.42 -4.40
C ASP A 170 2.22 9.38 -3.30
N GLN A 171 1.22 8.58 -2.96
CA GLN A 171 1.30 7.46 -2.02
C GLN A 171 1.42 6.09 -2.74
N VAL A 172 1.67 6.09 -4.04
CA VAL A 172 2.10 4.91 -4.80
C VAL A 172 3.62 4.86 -4.74
N ILE A 173 4.16 3.80 -4.13
CA ILE A 173 5.59 3.68 -3.82
C ILE A 173 6.15 2.33 -4.27
N ARG A 174 7.46 2.22 -4.38
CA ARG A 174 8.17 0.97 -4.64
C ARG A 174 8.51 0.27 -3.33
N HIS A 175 8.67 -1.02 -3.32
CA HIS A 175 9.26 -1.73 -2.15
C HIS A 175 10.65 -1.18 -1.81
N TYR A 176 11.39 -0.71 -2.81
CA TYR A 176 12.67 0.00 -2.64
C TYR A 176 12.56 1.19 -1.68
N ASP A 177 11.49 1.95 -1.75
CA ASP A 177 11.31 3.16 -0.95
C ASP A 177 11.05 2.84 0.54
N ILE A 178 10.71 1.58 0.85
CA ILE A 178 10.55 1.07 2.23
C ILE A 178 11.87 0.52 2.80
N THR A 179 12.58 -0.29 2.01
CA THR A 179 13.65 -1.15 2.53
C THR A 179 15.00 -0.97 1.85
N GLY A 180 15.07 -0.26 0.72
CA GLY A 180 16.25 -0.19 -0.14
C GLY A 180 16.49 -1.44 -1.01
N LYS A 181 15.60 -2.46 -0.94
CA LYS A 181 15.66 -3.62 -1.83
C LYS A 181 15.40 -3.18 -3.28
N LEU A 182 16.16 -3.70 -4.24
CA LEU A 182 15.94 -3.41 -5.67
C LEU A 182 14.65 -4.07 -6.17
N CYS A 183 13.51 -3.51 -5.80
CA CYS A 183 12.17 -4.00 -6.12
C CYS A 183 11.17 -2.86 -6.29
N PRO A 184 10.49 -2.76 -7.46
CA PRO A 184 10.72 -3.53 -8.69
C PRO A 184 12.04 -3.13 -9.35
N LEU A 185 12.83 -4.10 -9.78
CA LEU A 185 14.19 -3.87 -10.29
C LEU A 185 14.24 -2.78 -11.37
N TYR A 186 13.45 -2.95 -12.44
CA TYR A 186 13.48 -2.02 -13.57
C TYR A 186 13.12 -0.58 -13.16
N PHE A 187 12.13 -0.39 -12.32
CA PHE A 187 11.73 0.94 -11.86
C PHE A 187 12.72 1.56 -10.87
N VAL A 188 13.54 0.77 -10.21
CA VAL A 188 14.63 1.29 -9.35
C VAL A 188 15.82 1.73 -10.19
N GLU A 189 16.16 0.98 -11.23
CA GLU A 189 17.29 1.29 -12.12
C GLU A 189 16.96 2.37 -13.16
N HIS A 190 15.65 2.62 -13.42
CA HIS A 190 15.15 3.55 -14.43
C HIS A 190 14.11 4.49 -13.81
N GLU A 191 14.59 5.52 -13.12
CA GLU A 191 13.75 6.49 -12.42
C GLU A 191 12.79 7.25 -13.36
N ASP A 192 13.18 7.45 -14.61
CA ASP A 192 12.33 8.02 -15.67
C ASP A 192 11.13 7.12 -15.99
N ALA A 193 11.33 5.81 -16.03
CA ALA A 193 10.24 4.84 -16.24
C ALA A 193 9.29 4.79 -15.03
N TRP A 194 9.83 4.91 -13.80
CA TRP A 194 9.00 5.02 -12.60
C TRP A 194 8.14 6.30 -12.62
N ASN A 195 8.74 7.44 -12.93
CA ASN A 195 8.03 8.72 -13.02
C ASN A 195 6.97 8.70 -14.12
N GLN A 196 7.26 8.07 -15.27
CA GLN A 196 6.27 7.88 -16.34
C GLN A 196 5.10 7.01 -15.86
N PHE A 197 5.37 5.92 -15.15
CA PHE A 197 4.31 5.09 -14.56
C PHE A 197 3.40 5.88 -13.62
N LEU A 198 3.95 6.70 -12.73
CA LEU A 198 3.16 7.54 -11.83
C LEU A 198 2.29 8.55 -12.60
N GLN A 199 2.83 9.12 -13.71
CA GLN A 199 2.06 10.00 -14.57
C GLN A 199 0.94 9.25 -15.27
N ASP A 200 1.20 8.07 -15.84
CA ASP A 200 0.19 7.25 -16.51
C ASP A 200 -0.94 6.84 -15.56
N VAL A 201 -0.61 6.55 -14.27
CA VAL A 201 -1.62 6.29 -13.22
C VAL A 201 -2.43 7.56 -12.91
N ALA A 202 -1.82 8.74 -12.97
CA ALA A 202 -2.52 10.00 -12.73
C ALA A 202 -3.46 10.39 -13.87
N ASP A 203 -3.11 10.01 -15.09
CA ASP A 203 -3.84 10.35 -16.31
C ASP A 203 -4.95 9.33 -16.64
N TYR A 204 -4.95 8.16 -15.97
CA TYR A 204 -5.92 7.07 -16.17
C TYR A 204 -7.28 7.41 -15.56
#